data_b56eed02accf985be356f70a501f4a2f
#
_entry.id   b56eed02accf985be356f70a501f4a2f
#
_cell.length_a   1.000
_cell.length_b   1.000
_cell.length_c   1.000
_cell.angle_alpha   90.00
_cell.angle_beta   90.00
_cell.angle_gamma   90.00
#
_symmetry.space_group_name_H-M   'P 1'
#
loop_
_entity.id
_entity.type
_entity.pdbx_description
1 polymer ?
#
loop_
_entity_poly.entity_id
_entity_poly.type
_entity_poly.pdbx_seq_one_letter_code
_entity_poly.pdbx_strand_id
1 'polypeptide(L)'
;AAAGLRGHSSLFAAMDAAIEVSRDGDRREWKVAKSKDGIDGEARPFKLKVETLGVEETGEAITSCVVLRDTAAQDVRAVKLPQGGNQKIVLTALRTMFKDGTTGKAGAPALAKCVELEAAVTFAASALLVAPDRKAERAREAITGLVARGVLGCNEGWIWQA
;
A
#
# COMPACT_ATOMS: atom_id res chain seq x y z
N ALA A 1 0.48 -12.68 -8.63
CA ALA A 1 1.02 -13.79 -7.86
C ALA A 1 2.54 -13.65 -7.85
N ALA A 2 3.15 -13.38 -6.69
CA ALA A 2 4.60 -13.39 -6.55
C ALA A 2 5.08 -14.82 -6.84
N ALA A 3 5.92 -14.97 -7.86
CA ALA A 3 6.58 -16.22 -8.12
C ALA A 3 7.65 -16.38 -7.03
N GLY A 4 7.36 -17.19 -6.01
CA GLY A 4 8.35 -17.55 -5.00
C GLY A 4 9.57 -18.25 -5.61
N LEU A 5 10.62 -18.46 -4.81
CA LEU A 5 11.81 -19.18 -5.18
C LEU A 5 11.43 -20.47 -5.93
N ARG A 6 11.88 -20.59 -7.17
CA ARG A 6 11.70 -21.83 -7.96
C ARG A 6 12.70 -22.86 -7.46
N GLY A 7 12.21 -23.98 -6.98
CA GLY A 7 13.02 -25.06 -6.46
C GLY A 7 12.26 -25.90 -5.46
N HIS A 8 12.95 -26.87 -4.86
CA HIS A 8 12.37 -27.71 -3.83
C HIS A 8 12.07 -26.86 -2.58
N SER A 9 10.92 -27.05 -1.93
CA SER A 9 10.49 -26.30 -0.74
C SER A 9 11.50 -26.40 0.42
N SER A 10 12.31 -27.45 0.45
CA SER A 10 13.38 -27.63 1.44
C SER A 10 14.51 -26.60 1.30
N LEU A 11 14.76 -26.03 0.12
CA LEU A 11 15.79 -25.01 -0.05
C LEU A 11 15.44 -23.75 0.74
N PHE A 12 14.20 -23.26 0.61
CA PHE A 12 13.76 -22.09 1.37
C PHE A 12 13.75 -22.38 2.89
N ALA A 13 13.40 -23.61 3.29
CA ALA A 13 13.43 -24.01 4.69
C ALA A 13 14.85 -24.02 5.28
N ALA A 14 15.86 -24.42 4.49
CA ALA A 14 17.25 -24.53 4.92
C ALA A 14 17.98 -23.17 5.01
N MET A 15 17.46 -22.11 4.39
CA MET A 15 18.09 -20.78 4.44
C MET A 15 17.84 -20.10 5.78
N ASP A 16 18.84 -19.47 6.36
CA ASP A 16 18.67 -18.65 7.58
C ASP A 16 18.04 -17.29 7.28
N ALA A 17 18.29 -16.74 6.10
CA ALA A 17 17.66 -15.51 5.64
C ALA A 17 17.38 -15.54 4.13
N ALA A 18 16.34 -14.83 3.70
CA ALA A 18 16.02 -14.61 2.30
C ALA A 18 15.57 -13.18 2.08
N ILE A 19 16.12 -12.55 1.04
CA ILE A 19 15.73 -11.22 0.59
C ILE A 19 15.07 -11.37 -0.79
N GLU A 20 13.86 -10.87 -0.92
CA GLU A 20 13.17 -10.76 -2.19
C GLU A 20 13.39 -9.35 -2.75
N VAL A 21 13.78 -9.26 -4.01
CA VAL A 21 13.93 -7.99 -4.72
C VAL A 21 12.86 -7.94 -5.81
N SER A 22 12.07 -6.90 -5.82
CA SER A 22 11.01 -6.68 -6.80
C SER A 22 11.22 -5.36 -7.56
N ARG A 23 10.70 -5.31 -8.78
CA ARG A 23 10.66 -4.11 -9.62
C ARG A 23 9.27 -3.95 -10.21
N ASP A 24 8.73 -2.74 -10.07
CA ASP A 24 7.48 -2.32 -10.71
C ASP A 24 7.71 -0.95 -11.37
N GLY A 25 7.84 -0.96 -12.71
CA GLY A 25 8.28 0.21 -13.45
C GLY A 25 9.68 0.67 -13.03
N ASP A 26 9.78 1.91 -12.55
CA ASP A 26 11.04 2.49 -12.04
C ASP A 26 11.22 2.27 -10.54
N ARG A 27 10.18 1.79 -9.84
CA ARG A 27 10.24 1.49 -8.42
C ARG A 27 10.91 0.14 -8.18
N ARG A 28 11.87 0.13 -7.30
CA ARG A 28 12.54 -1.07 -6.81
C ARG A 28 12.37 -1.18 -5.31
N GLU A 29 12.16 -2.38 -4.83
CA GLU A 29 11.99 -2.66 -3.41
C GLU A 29 12.68 -3.98 -3.07
N TRP A 30 13.37 -4.01 -1.94
CA TRP A 30 13.79 -5.25 -1.32
C TRP A 30 12.97 -5.51 -0.06
N LYS A 31 12.71 -6.78 0.20
CA LYS A 31 11.93 -7.24 1.34
C LYS A 31 12.64 -8.41 2.01
N VAL A 32 12.70 -8.41 3.34
CA VAL A 32 13.10 -9.59 4.08
C VAL A 32 11.98 -10.62 3.99
N ALA A 33 12.14 -11.62 3.12
CA ALA A 33 11.15 -12.68 2.90
C ALA A 33 11.21 -13.76 3.99
N LYS A 34 12.38 -13.94 4.61
CA LYS A 34 12.63 -14.85 5.72
C LYS A 34 13.77 -14.32 6.57
N SER A 35 13.65 -14.41 7.89
CA SER A 35 14.72 -14.24 8.85
C SER A 35 14.54 -15.27 9.96
N LYS A 36 15.56 -16.08 10.27
CA LYS A 36 15.50 -17.11 11.30
C LYS A 36 15.47 -16.51 12.72
N ASP A 37 16.31 -15.50 12.93
CA ASP A 37 16.52 -14.93 14.26
C ASP A 37 16.10 -13.44 14.33
N GLY A 38 15.45 -12.92 13.30
CA GLY A 38 15.05 -11.52 13.18
C GLY A 38 13.60 -11.33 12.73
N ILE A 39 13.21 -10.08 12.57
CA ILE A 39 11.89 -9.70 12.05
C ILE A 39 11.91 -9.86 10.52
N ASP A 40 10.95 -10.60 9.99
CA ASP A 40 10.70 -10.68 8.55
C ASP A 40 9.61 -9.69 8.11
N GLY A 41 9.40 -9.60 6.80
CA GLY A 41 8.38 -8.72 6.22
C GLY A 41 8.78 -7.25 6.07
N GLU A 42 9.93 -6.82 6.60
CA GLU A 42 10.41 -5.46 6.37
C GLU A 42 10.72 -5.25 4.88
N ALA A 43 10.16 -4.19 4.30
CA ALA A 43 10.36 -3.83 2.91
C ALA A 43 10.88 -2.40 2.82
N ARG A 44 11.84 -2.16 1.91
CA ARG A 44 12.45 -0.84 1.73
C ARG A 44 12.62 -0.52 0.25
N PRO A 45 12.14 0.63 -0.18
CA PRO A 45 12.37 1.12 -1.53
C PRO A 45 13.82 1.55 -1.71
N PHE A 46 14.34 1.35 -2.93
CA PHE A 46 15.67 1.77 -3.29
C PHE A 46 15.73 2.23 -4.76
N LYS A 47 16.77 3.00 -5.07
CA LYS A 47 17.15 3.40 -6.43
C LYS A 47 18.53 2.88 -6.76
N LEU A 48 18.76 2.63 -8.03
CA LEU A 48 20.10 2.39 -8.57
C LEU A 48 20.64 3.69 -9.14
N LYS A 49 21.80 4.12 -8.64
CA LYS A 49 22.58 5.19 -9.23
C LYS A 49 23.70 4.58 -10.06
N VAL A 50 23.79 4.96 -11.32
CA VAL A 50 24.90 4.56 -12.17
C VAL A 50 26.11 5.40 -11.80
N GLU A 51 27.25 4.74 -11.55
CA GLU A 51 28.54 5.35 -11.29
C GLU A 51 29.53 4.92 -12.37
N THR A 52 30.30 5.87 -12.89
CA THR A 52 31.37 5.59 -13.84
C THR A 52 32.62 5.19 -13.07
N LEU A 53 33.14 4.00 -13.32
CA LEU A 53 34.34 3.46 -12.68
C LEU A 53 35.62 3.77 -13.46
N GLY A 54 35.50 4.00 -14.76
CA GLY A 54 36.63 4.28 -15.65
C GLY A 54 36.18 4.34 -17.10
N VAL A 55 37.16 4.32 -18.00
CA VAL A 55 36.94 4.29 -19.44
C VAL A 55 37.79 3.16 -20.00
N GLU A 56 37.24 2.35 -20.90
CA GLU A 56 37.97 1.32 -21.63
C GLU A 56 38.95 1.94 -22.65
N GLU A 57 39.89 1.12 -23.15
CA GLU A 57 40.79 1.54 -24.21
C GLU A 57 40.04 1.95 -25.50
N THR A 58 38.82 1.44 -25.68
CA THR A 58 37.90 1.78 -26.78
C THR A 58 37.23 3.16 -26.62
N GLY A 59 37.36 3.80 -25.45
CA GLY A 59 36.70 5.05 -25.09
C GLY A 59 35.29 4.86 -24.49
N GLU A 60 34.81 3.64 -24.30
CA GLU A 60 33.53 3.40 -23.67
C GLU A 60 33.63 3.48 -22.13
N ALA A 61 32.59 4.04 -21.50
CA ALA A 61 32.54 4.18 -20.05
C ALA A 61 32.24 2.85 -19.37
N ILE A 62 33.14 2.41 -18.46
CA ILE A 62 32.88 1.31 -17.55
C ILE A 62 31.99 1.82 -16.44
N THR A 63 30.78 1.28 -16.33
CA THR A 63 29.82 1.72 -15.33
C THR A 63 29.40 0.59 -14.40
N SER A 64 29.00 0.95 -13.18
CA SER A 64 28.38 0.06 -12.22
C SER A 64 27.21 0.76 -11.55
N CYS A 65 26.46 0.05 -10.71
CA CYS A 65 25.32 0.61 -10.00
C CYS A 65 25.52 0.56 -8.48
N VAL A 66 25.23 1.67 -7.84
CA VAL A 66 25.17 1.77 -6.36
C VAL A 66 23.72 1.81 -5.92
N VAL A 67 23.40 1.02 -4.89
CA VAL A 67 22.08 1.02 -4.26
C VAL A 67 21.97 2.23 -3.34
N LEU A 68 21.04 3.11 -3.62
CA LEU A 68 20.70 4.25 -2.77
C LEU A 68 19.31 4.05 -2.15
N ARG A 69 19.17 4.43 -0.89
CA ARG A 69 17.85 4.45 -0.25
C ARG A 69 16.94 5.46 -0.97
N ASP A 70 15.75 5.03 -1.38
CA ASP A 70 14.76 5.95 -1.94
C ASP A 70 13.93 6.54 -0.81
N THR A 71 14.35 7.71 -0.31
CA THR A 71 13.65 8.44 0.75
C THR A 71 12.38 9.12 0.26
N ALA A 72 12.24 9.37 -1.04
CA ALA A 72 11.03 9.96 -1.62
C ALA A 72 9.89 8.92 -1.77
N ALA A 73 10.25 7.62 -1.79
CA ALA A 73 9.27 6.53 -1.85
C ALA A 73 8.88 6.00 -0.44
N GLN A 74 9.37 6.65 0.62
CA GLN A 74 8.94 6.33 1.98
C GLN A 74 7.51 6.83 2.13
N ASP A 75 6.55 6.00 2.17
CA ASP A 75 5.16 6.20 2.61
C ASP A 75 4.06 5.87 1.61
N VAL A 76 4.36 5.50 0.39
CA VAL A 76 3.32 4.81 -0.35
C VAL A 76 3.50 3.31 -0.14
N ARG A 77 3.23 2.80 1.07
CA ARG A 77 2.79 1.41 1.19
C ARG A 77 1.67 1.28 0.18
N ALA A 78 1.87 0.46 -0.84
CA ALA A 78 0.81 0.16 -1.78
C ALA A 78 -0.31 -0.49 -0.97
N VAL A 79 -1.23 0.35 -0.52
CA VAL A 79 -2.38 -0.07 0.27
C VAL A 79 -3.14 -1.03 -0.62
N LYS A 80 -3.13 -2.32 -0.28
CA LYS A 80 -3.84 -3.33 -1.06
C LYS A 80 -5.34 -3.00 -1.01
N LEU A 81 -5.83 -2.43 -2.09
CA LEU A 81 -7.25 -2.15 -2.25
C LEU A 81 -8.06 -3.45 -2.16
N PRO A 82 -9.24 -3.43 -1.56
CA PRO A 82 -10.08 -4.62 -1.47
C PRO A 82 -10.48 -5.10 -2.86
N GLN A 83 -10.23 -6.39 -3.14
CA GLN A 83 -10.54 -7.01 -4.42
C GLN A 83 -12.00 -7.46 -4.53
N GLY A 84 -12.73 -7.55 -3.40
CA GLY A 84 -14.11 -8.01 -3.38
C GLY A 84 -14.83 -7.71 -2.06
N GLY A 85 -16.06 -8.23 -1.95
CA GLY A 85 -16.91 -8.10 -0.76
C GLY A 85 -17.37 -6.67 -0.45
N ASN A 86 -17.94 -6.51 0.74
CA ASN A 86 -18.53 -5.24 1.17
C ASN A 86 -17.52 -4.07 1.18
N GLN A 87 -16.24 -4.32 1.49
CA GLN A 87 -15.22 -3.29 1.50
C GLN A 87 -15.00 -2.67 0.11
N LYS A 88 -15.05 -3.46 -0.96
CA LYS A 88 -14.93 -2.94 -2.33
C LYS A 88 -16.13 -2.08 -2.70
N ILE A 89 -17.35 -2.54 -2.37
CA ILE A 89 -18.60 -1.82 -2.65
C ILE A 89 -18.60 -0.48 -1.90
N VAL A 90 -18.30 -0.51 -0.61
CA VAL A 90 -18.24 0.68 0.25
C VAL A 90 -17.18 1.67 -0.25
N LEU A 91 -15.97 1.21 -0.55
CA LEU A 91 -14.90 2.08 -1.06
C LEU A 91 -15.32 2.74 -2.39
N THR A 92 -15.98 2.01 -3.28
CA THR A 92 -16.47 2.55 -4.55
C THR A 92 -17.53 3.63 -4.32
N ALA A 93 -18.47 3.42 -3.41
CA ALA A 93 -19.47 4.39 -3.04
C ALA A 93 -18.84 5.66 -2.42
N LEU A 94 -17.93 5.49 -1.46
CA LEU A 94 -17.25 6.60 -0.80
C LEU A 94 -16.39 7.46 -1.74
N ARG A 95 -15.81 6.88 -2.77
CA ARG A 95 -15.07 7.64 -3.80
C ARG A 95 -15.93 8.68 -4.50
N THR A 96 -17.23 8.43 -4.64
CA THR A 96 -18.16 9.41 -5.20
C THR A 96 -18.40 10.56 -4.21
N MET A 97 -18.58 10.26 -2.92
CA MET A 97 -18.74 11.28 -1.89
C MET A 97 -17.50 12.16 -1.71
N PHE A 98 -16.29 11.58 -1.79
CA PHE A 98 -15.05 12.34 -1.65
C PHE A 98 -14.87 13.41 -2.73
N LYS A 99 -15.50 13.28 -3.92
CA LYS A 99 -15.43 14.32 -4.95
C LYS A 99 -15.96 15.66 -4.45
N ASP A 100 -17.06 15.62 -3.68
CA ASP A 100 -17.75 16.78 -3.13
C ASP A 100 -17.38 17.04 -1.65
N GLY A 101 -16.40 16.32 -1.12
CA GLY A 101 -15.95 16.43 0.26
C GLY A 101 -15.31 17.79 0.57
N THR A 102 -15.31 18.16 1.85
CA THR A 102 -14.65 19.36 2.38
C THR A 102 -13.18 19.13 2.68
N THR A 103 -12.36 20.17 2.64
CA THR A 103 -10.92 20.11 2.99
C THR A 103 -10.65 20.74 4.37
N GLY A 104 -9.43 20.60 4.88
CA GLY A 104 -8.99 21.31 6.09
C GLY A 104 -9.53 20.72 7.40
N LYS A 105 -9.86 19.43 7.43
CA LYS A 105 -10.26 18.76 8.66
C LYS A 105 -9.05 18.30 9.49
N ALA A 106 -9.18 18.33 10.82
CA ALA A 106 -8.13 17.96 11.74
C ALA A 106 -7.62 16.53 11.48
N GLY A 107 -6.30 16.37 11.44
CA GLY A 107 -5.65 15.08 11.20
C GLY A 107 -5.64 14.60 9.75
N ALA A 108 -6.37 15.26 8.84
CA ALA A 108 -6.32 14.95 7.42
C ALA A 108 -5.20 15.73 6.72
N PRO A 109 -4.62 15.20 5.61
CA PRO A 109 -3.75 15.99 4.75
C PRO A 109 -4.43 17.26 4.25
N ALA A 110 -3.69 18.36 4.10
CA ALA A 110 -4.24 19.70 3.84
C ALA A 110 -5.21 19.80 2.64
N LEU A 111 -4.97 18.98 1.61
CA LEU A 111 -5.80 18.96 0.39
C LEU A 111 -6.74 17.75 0.31
N ALA A 112 -6.75 16.89 1.34
CA ALA A 112 -7.61 15.72 1.34
C ALA A 112 -9.08 16.12 1.43
N LYS A 113 -9.89 15.52 0.57
CA LYS A 113 -11.34 15.65 0.61
C LYS A 113 -11.90 14.74 1.70
N CYS A 114 -12.56 15.34 2.69
CA CYS A 114 -13.11 14.66 3.85
C CYS A 114 -14.64 14.65 3.79
N VAL A 115 -15.23 13.59 4.31
CA VAL A 115 -16.67 13.45 4.53
C VAL A 115 -16.92 13.03 5.98
N GLU A 116 -18.07 13.38 6.50
CA GLU A 116 -18.46 12.97 7.85
C GLU A 116 -18.71 11.46 7.90
N LEU A 117 -18.23 10.79 8.96
CA LEU A 117 -18.29 9.33 9.11
C LEU A 117 -19.74 8.81 9.06
N GLU A 118 -20.67 9.44 9.76
CA GLU A 118 -22.05 8.96 9.82
C GLU A 118 -22.77 9.16 8.46
N ALA A 119 -22.53 10.28 7.78
CA ALA A 119 -23.00 10.49 6.42
C ALA A 119 -22.43 9.44 5.46
N ALA A 120 -21.15 9.13 5.59
CA ALA A 120 -20.47 8.08 4.81
C ALA A 120 -21.04 6.69 5.08
N VAL A 121 -21.31 6.34 6.34
CA VAL A 121 -21.95 5.07 6.72
C VAL A 121 -23.34 4.96 6.08
N THR A 122 -24.16 5.99 6.21
CA THR A 122 -25.52 6.02 5.65
C THR A 122 -25.50 5.86 4.14
N PHE A 123 -24.63 6.60 3.46
CA PHE A 123 -24.50 6.53 2.01
C PHE A 123 -23.97 5.16 1.54
N ALA A 124 -22.92 4.66 2.17
CA ALA A 124 -22.34 3.36 1.83
C ALA A 124 -23.32 2.20 2.11
N ALA A 125 -24.12 2.31 3.16
CA ALA A 125 -25.17 1.31 3.49
C ALA A 125 -26.17 1.14 2.36
N SER A 126 -26.54 2.22 1.65
CA SER A 126 -27.48 2.14 0.53
C SER A 126 -26.97 1.29 -0.62
N ALA A 127 -25.66 1.24 -0.82
CA ALA A 127 -25.00 0.49 -1.89
C ALA A 127 -24.84 -1.03 -1.57
N LEU A 128 -25.01 -1.44 -0.31
CA LEU A 128 -24.80 -2.83 0.09
C LEU A 128 -26.01 -3.72 -0.23
N LEU A 129 -25.69 -4.91 -0.75
CA LEU A 129 -26.67 -5.96 -1.08
C LEU A 129 -26.84 -6.94 0.09
N VAL A 130 -27.18 -6.41 1.27
CA VAL A 130 -27.43 -7.18 2.51
C VAL A 130 -28.80 -6.83 3.09
N ALA A 131 -29.27 -7.61 4.06
CA ALA A 131 -30.55 -7.36 4.73
C ALA A 131 -30.62 -5.92 5.29
N PRO A 132 -31.76 -5.22 5.17
CA PRO A 132 -31.86 -3.80 5.50
C PRO A 132 -31.43 -3.43 6.92
N ASP A 133 -31.76 -4.28 7.88
CA ASP A 133 -31.41 -4.15 9.31
C ASP A 133 -29.90 -4.23 9.58
N ARG A 134 -29.13 -4.89 8.67
CA ARG A 134 -27.69 -5.05 8.80
C ARG A 134 -26.84 -4.09 7.94
N LYS A 135 -27.47 -3.30 7.08
CA LYS A 135 -26.74 -2.45 6.13
C LYS A 135 -25.81 -1.46 6.81
N ALA A 136 -26.30 -0.74 7.82
CA ALA A 136 -25.52 0.27 8.53
C ALA A 136 -24.34 -0.38 9.30
N GLU A 137 -24.58 -1.49 9.99
CA GLU A 137 -23.56 -2.24 10.69
C GLU A 137 -22.47 -2.72 9.74
N ARG A 138 -22.84 -3.34 8.62
CA ARG A 138 -21.89 -3.84 7.61
C ARG A 138 -21.14 -2.73 6.90
N ALA A 139 -21.75 -1.56 6.68
CA ALA A 139 -21.06 -0.40 6.15
C ALA A 139 -20.00 0.10 7.14
N ARG A 140 -20.33 0.19 8.42
CA ARG A 140 -19.42 0.61 9.48
C ARG A 140 -18.24 -0.36 9.65
N GLU A 141 -18.49 -1.66 9.69
CA GLU A 141 -17.44 -2.69 9.69
C GLU A 141 -16.51 -2.57 8.48
N ALA A 142 -17.07 -2.37 7.29
CA ALA A 142 -16.29 -2.22 6.08
C ALA A 142 -15.40 -0.96 6.11
N ILE A 143 -15.94 0.18 6.57
CA ILE A 143 -15.16 1.42 6.74
C ILE A 143 -14.04 1.22 7.77
N THR A 144 -14.34 0.63 8.93
CA THR A 144 -13.34 0.31 9.96
C THR A 144 -12.23 -0.57 9.40
N GLY A 145 -12.57 -1.60 8.63
CA GLY A 145 -11.60 -2.46 7.97
C GLY A 145 -10.75 -1.73 6.91
N LEU A 146 -11.31 -0.74 6.21
CA LEU A 146 -10.58 0.09 5.26
C LEU A 146 -9.63 1.06 5.98
N VAL A 147 -10.01 1.60 7.13
CA VAL A 147 -9.15 2.43 7.99
C VAL A 147 -8.00 1.61 8.55
N ALA A 148 -8.28 0.42 9.09
CA ALA A 148 -7.25 -0.49 9.62
C ALA A 148 -6.21 -0.90 8.58
N ARG A 149 -6.58 -0.93 7.30
CA ARG A 149 -5.67 -1.20 6.16
C ARG A 149 -4.93 0.05 5.67
N GLY A 150 -5.24 1.24 6.18
CA GLY A 150 -4.69 2.49 5.69
C GLY A 150 -5.21 2.92 4.31
N VAL A 151 -6.35 2.37 3.85
CA VAL A 151 -7.04 2.82 2.62
C VAL A 151 -7.77 4.14 2.87
N LEU A 152 -8.32 4.28 4.07
CA LEU A 152 -8.98 5.47 4.54
C LEU A 152 -8.26 5.99 5.80
N GLY A 153 -8.17 7.29 5.94
CA GLY A 153 -7.86 7.95 7.20
C GLY A 153 -9.15 8.29 7.94
N CYS A 154 -9.09 8.33 9.28
CA CYS A 154 -10.21 8.72 10.12
C CYS A 154 -9.71 9.49 11.34
N ASN A 155 -10.28 10.67 11.59
CA ASN A 155 -10.02 11.43 12.80
C ASN A 155 -11.24 12.32 13.13
N GLU A 156 -11.59 12.42 14.43
CA GLU A 156 -12.66 13.30 14.93
C GLU A 156 -13.97 13.22 14.14
N GLY A 157 -14.38 12.01 13.73
CA GLY A 157 -15.63 11.81 12.98
C GLY A 157 -15.56 12.16 11.49
N TRP A 158 -14.36 12.46 10.97
CA TRP A 158 -14.11 12.70 9.55
C TRP A 158 -13.29 11.58 8.93
N ILE A 159 -13.63 11.21 7.71
CA ILE A 159 -12.88 10.21 6.94
C ILE A 159 -12.43 10.81 5.60
N TRP A 160 -11.30 10.32 5.10
CA TRP A 160 -10.71 10.70 3.81
C TRP A 160 -10.00 9.54 3.16
N GLN A 161 -9.69 9.65 1.89
CA GLN A 161 -8.83 8.65 1.22
C GLN A 161 -7.38 8.94 1.61
N ALA A 162 -6.68 7.92 2.17
CA ALA A 162 -5.29 8.01 2.63
C ALA A 162 -4.30 7.90 1.47
#